data_2d7f5652da2b1271151f5e7b2a2b8345
#
_entry.id   2d7f5652da2b1271151f5e7b2a2b8345
#
_cell.length_a   1.000
_cell.length_b   1.000
_cell.length_c   1.000
_cell.angle_alpha   90.00
_cell.angle_beta   90.00
_cell.angle_gamma   90.00
#
_symmetry.space_group_name_H-M   'P 1'
#
loop_
_entity.id
_entity.type
_entity.pdbx_description
1 polymer ?
#
loop_
_entity_poly.entity_id
_entity_poly.type
_entity_poly.pdbx_seq_one_letter_code
_entity_poly.pdbx_strand_id
1 'polypeptide(L)'
;MVRLVAVAAIGGFLFGYDTGVISGAQLYFVDDFPDITDPQRSLIVSLALAGAAVGSLFSGTASDRWGRKKIILFSDVLFTIGALIMAFAPTIPVLMLGRVIVGLGVGMAAQIVPLYLSEMAPIEIRGKVIAFNNAMICFA
;
A
#
# COMPACT_ATOMS: atom_id res chain seq x y z
N MET A 1 -13.17 15.10 14.10
CA MET A 1 -12.65 15.71 12.88
C MET A 1 -11.13 15.56 12.75
N VAL A 2 -10.32 16.05 13.68
CA VAL A 2 -8.85 15.97 13.65
C VAL A 2 -8.35 14.53 13.50
N ARG A 3 -8.94 13.55 14.19
CA ARG A 3 -8.56 12.13 14.08
C ARG A 3 -8.81 11.54 12.69
N LEU A 4 -9.87 11.95 12.02
CA LEU A 4 -10.19 11.50 10.67
C LEU A 4 -9.17 12.02 9.65
N VAL A 5 -8.84 13.31 9.75
CA VAL A 5 -7.82 13.95 8.90
C VAL A 5 -6.45 13.33 9.15
N ALA A 6 -6.11 13.05 10.40
CA ALA A 6 -4.85 12.40 10.75
C ALA A 6 -4.73 10.98 10.16
N VAL A 7 -5.79 10.17 10.26
CA VAL A 7 -5.82 8.82 9.64
C VAL A 7 -5.69 8.90 8.13
N ALA A 8 -6.40 9.85 7.49
CA ALA A 8 -6.29 10.10 6.06
C ALA A 8 -4.87 10.49 5.64
N ALA A 9 -4.25 11.39 6.41
CA ALA A 9 -2.90 11.86 6.13
C ALA A 9 -1.87 10.74 6.25
N ILE A 10 -1.90 9.98 7.34
CA ILE A 10 -0.96 8.89 7.60
C ILE A 10 -1.13 7.78 6.56
N GLY A 11 -2.37 7.35 6.29
CA GLY A 11 -2.66 6.31 5.30
C GLY A 11 -2.21 6.72 3.89
N GLY A 12 -2.53 7.94 3.46
CA GLY A 12 -2.10 8.46 2.17
C GLY A 12 -0.58 8.60 2.06
N PHE A 13 0.06 9.12 3.10
CA PHE A 13 1.52 9.27 3.14
C PHE A 13 2.25 7.91 3.07
N LEU A 14 1.82 6.91 3.84
CA LEU A 14 2.41 5.57 3.80
C LEU A 14 2.31 4.93 2.42
N PHE A 15 1.16 5.08 1.76
CA PHE A 15 0.96 4.58 0.41
C PHE A 15 1.90 5.25 -0.61
N GLY A 16 2.00 6.58 -0.58
CA GLY A 16 2.89 7.33 -1.46
C GLY A 16 4.36 7.03 -1.19
N TYR A 17 4.74 6.94 0.09
CA TYR A 17 6.10 6.60 0.51
C TYR A 17 6.56 5.24 -0.01
N ASP A 18 5.71 4.20 0.05
CA ASP A 18 6.06 2.88 -0.51
C ASP A 18 6.35 2.96 -2.01
N THR A 19 5.52 3.68 -2.74
CA THR A 19 5.70 3.87 -4.19
C THR A 19 6.97 4.66 -4.50
N GLY A 20 7.28 5.68 -3.72
CA GLY A 20 8.49 6.51 -3.86
C GLY A 20 9.76 5.73 -3.53
N VAL A 21 9.76 5.02 -2.41
CA VAL A 21 10.92 4.23 -1.95
C VAL A 21 11.30 3.15 -2.96
N ILE A 22 10.31 2.44 -3.55
CA ILE A 22 10.66 1.40 -4.52
C ILE A 22 11.28 1.99 -5.79
N SER A 23 10.83 3.16 -6.22
CA SER A 23 11.43 3.84 -7.37
C SER A 23 12.89 4.18 -7.13
N GLY A 24 13.23 4.63 -5.91
CA GLY A 24 14.61 4.86 -5.49
C GLY A 24 15.40 3.56 -5.32
N ALA A 25 14.81 2.55 -4.69
CA ALA A 25 15.47 1.26 -4.45
C ALA A 25 15.83 0.52 -5.75
N GLN A 26 15.05 0.69 -6.82
CA GLN A 26 15.35 0.10 -8.12
C GLN A 26 16.71 0.53 -8.69
N LEU A 27 17.19 1.71 -8.34
CA LEU A 27 18.50 2.21 -8.77
C LEU A 27 19.64 1.44 -8.11
N TYR A 28 19.43 0.94 -6.88
CA TYR A 28 20.42 0.22 -6.08
C TYR A 28 20.32 -1.30 -6.21
N PHE A 29 19.26 -1.84 -6.84
CA PHE A 29 19.12 -3.30 -7.03
C PHE A 29 20.25 -3.92 -7.85
N VAL A 30 20.93 -3.14 -8.71
CA VAL A 30 22.06 -3.60 -9.50
C VAL A 30 23.29 -3.79 -8.62
N ASP A 31 23.46 -2.95 -7.60
CA ASP A 31 24.60 -3.01 -6.70
C ASP A 31 24.46 -4.15 -5.67
N ASP A 32 23.23 -4.37 -5.18
CA ASP A 32 22.95 -5.40 -4.19
C ASP A 32 22.75 -6.80 -4.80
N PHE A 33 22.25 -6.86 -6.03
CA PHE A 33 21.99 -8.10 -6.77
C PHE A 33 22.58 -8.01 -8.19
N PRO A 34 23.88 -8.24 -8.35
CA PRO A 34 24.56 -8.11 -9.65
C PRO A 34 24.02 -9.07 -10.73
N ASP A 35 23.40 -10.17 -10.31
CA ASP A 35 22.81 -11.18 -11.21
C ASP A 35 21.35 -10.88 -11.59
N ILE A 36 20.80 -9.72 -11.17
CA ILE A 36 19.41 -9.39 -11.48
C ILE A 36 19.25 -9.03 -12.95
N THR A 37 18.35 -9.74 -13.63
CA THR A 37 18.03 -9.50 -15.04
C THR A 37 16.90 -8.45 -15.16
N ASP A 38 16.90 -7.65 -16.25
CA ASP A 38 15.85 -6.65 -16.51
C ASP A 38 14.42 -7.19 -16.41
N PRO A 39 14.10 -8.40 -16.92
CA PRO A 39 12.78 -9.02 -16.69
C PRO A 39 12.44 -9.23 -15.23
N GLN A 40 13.42 -9.59 -14.38
CA GLN A 40 13.19 -9.79 -12.95
C GLN A 40 12.89 -8.47 -12.21
N ARG A 41 13.56 -7.39 -12.60
CA ARG A 41 13.25 -6.04 -12.06
C ARG A 41 11.82 -5.64 -12.40
N SER A 42 11.40 -5.85 -13.63
CA SER A 42 10.04 -5.59 -14.08
C SER A 42 9.02 -6.47 -13.33
N LEU A 43 9.35 -7.73 -13.05
CA LEU A 43 8.52 -8.65 -12.29
C LEU A 43 8.33 -8.18 -10.84
N ILE A 44 9.37 -7.70 -10.16
CA ILE A 44 9.28 -7.19 -8.79
C ILE A 44 8.24 -6.07 -8.67
N VAL A 45 8.19 -5.16 -9.64
CA VAL A 45 7.20 -4.08 -9.67
C VAL A 45 5.81 -4.61 -10.04
N SER A 46 5.74 -5.46 -11.06
CA SER A 46 4.47 -6.02 -11.55
C SER A 46 3.78 -6.90 -10.52
N LEU A 47 4.53 -7.63 -9.70
CA LEU A 47 4.00 -8.47 -8.62
C LEU A 47 3.33 -7.65 -7.52
N ALA A 48 3.88 -6.49 -7.16
CA ALA A 48 3.24 -5.58 -6.22
C ALA A 48 1.91 -5.07 -6.79
N LEU A 49 1.88 -4.72 -8.07
CA LEU A 49 0.67 -4.25 -8.76
C LEU A 49 -0.39 -5.36 -8.86
N ALA A 50 0.03 -6.58 -9.21
CA ALA A 50 -0.85 -7.75 -9.22
C ALA A 50 -1.41 -8.06 -7.83
N GLY A 51 -0.56 -8.01 -6.78
CA GLY A 51 -0.98 -8.13 -5.39
C GLY A 51 -2.01 -7.07 -5.00
N ALA A 52 -1.78 -5.81 -5.40
CA ALA A 52 -2.72 -4.72 -5.14
C ALA A 52 -4.07 -4.91 -5.85
N ALA A 53 -4.08 -5.38 -7.09
CA ALA A 53 -5.30 -5.70 -7.81
C ALA A 53 -6.10 -6.80 -7.10
N VAL A 54 -5.44 -7.88 -6.68
CA VAL A 54 -6.08 -8.96 -5.90
C VAL A 54 -6.57 -8.45 -4.55
N GLY A 55 -5.73 -7.70 -3.81
CA GLY A 55 -6.08 -7.11 -2.53
C GLY A 55 -7.31 -6.21 -2.60
N SER A 56 -7.42 -5.38 -3.63
CA SER A 56 -8.58 -4.50 -3.83
C SER A 56 -9.87 -5.28 -4.07
N LEU A 57 -9.83 -6.35 -4.85
CA LEU A 57 -11.01 -7.19 -5.12
C LEU A 57 -11.55 -7.86 -3.84
N PHE A 58 -10.65 -8.38 -3.00
CA PHE A 58 -11.03 -9.02 -1.74
C PHE A 58 -11.45 -8.03 -0.66
N SER A 59 -10.91 -6.82 -0.69
CA SER A 59 -11.16 -5.82 0.35
C SER A 59 -12.63 -5.41 0.46
N GLY A 60 -13.32 -5.27 -0.68
CA GLY A 60 -14.73 -4.93 -0.72
C GLY A 60 -15.58 -5.93 0.06
N THR A 61 -15.53 -7.20 -0.35
CA THR A 61 -16.30 -8.28 0.28
C THR A 61 -15.90 -8.55 1.73
N ALA A 62 -14.62 -8.43 2.04
CA ALA A 62 -14.11 -8.59 3.40
C ALA A 62 -14.55 -7.43 4.31
N SER A 63 -14.56 -6.19 3.81
CA SER A 63 -14.96 -5.02 4.58
C SER A 63 -16.44 -5.02 4.93
N ASP A 64 -17.28 -5.59 4.07
CA ASP A 64 -18.71 -5.72 4.32
C ASP A 64 -19.03 -6.74 5.42
N ARG A 65 -18.21 -7.81 5.53
CA ARG A 65 -18.39 -8.87 6.54
C ARG A 65 -17.74 -8.56 7.89
N TRP A 66 -16.53 -8.01 7.86
CA TRP A 66 -15.71 -7.83 9.08
C TRP A 66 -15.65 -6.38 9.56
N GLY A 67 -16.15 -5.46 8.77
CA GLY A 67 -16.15 -4.02 9.05
C GLY A 67 -14.87 -3.30 8.60
N ARG A 68 -15.04 -2.06 8.14
CA ARG A 68 -13.97 -1.23 7.52
C ARG A 68 -12.72 -1.11 8.40
N LYS A 69 -12.92 -0.83 9.70
CA LYS A 69 -11.81 -0.61 10.64
C LYS A 69 -10.89 -1.83 10.79
N LYS A 70 -11.47 -3.04 10.84
CA LYS A 70 -10.69 -4.28 11.00
C LYS A 70 -9.87 -4.57 9.76
N ILE A 71 -10.41 -4.28 8.59
CA ILE A 71 -9.70 -4.50 7.32
C ILE A 71 -8.56 -3.49 7.13
N ILE A 72 -8.74 -2.24 7.56
CA ILE A 72 -7.65 -1.25 7.58
C ILE A 72 -6.50 -1.76 8.47
N LEU A 73 -6.80 -2.19 9.69
CA LEU A 73 -5.78 -2.74 10.59
C LEU A 73 -5.11 -3.99 10.01
N PHE A 74 -5.87 -4.86 9.35
CA PHE A 74 -5.34 -6.05 8.70
C PHE A 74 -4.42 -5.70 7.53
N SER A 75 -4.78 -4.70 6.72
CA SER A 75 -3.92 -4.20 5.63
C SER A 75 -2.62 -3.60 6.15
N ASP A 76 -2.66 -2.86 7.27
CA ASP A 76 -1.46 -2.29 7.90
C ASP A 76 -0.52 -3.38 8.42
N VAL A 77 -1.07 -4.45 9.01
CA VAL A 77 -0.28 -5.61 9.45
C VAL A 77 0.37 -6.32 8.25
N LEU A 78 -0.39 -6.57 7.19
CA LEU A 78 0.17 -7.17 5.96
C LEU A 78 1.27 -6.31 5.35
N PHE A 79 1.07 -5.00 5.30
CA PHE A 79 2.07 -4.05 4.82
C PHE A 79 3.34 -4.13 5.66
N THR A 80 3.21 -4.11 6.98
CA THR A 80 4.35 -4.19 7.91
C THR A 80 5.12 -5.50 7.77
N ILE A 81 4.42 -6.63 7.69
CA ILE A 81 5.04 -7.95 7.50
C ILE A 81 5.77 -8.01 6.16
N GLY A 82 5.14 -7.56 5.09
CA GLY A 82 5.73 -7.53 3.76
C GLY A 82 6.98 -6.64 3.70
N ALA A 83 6.94 -5.46 4.34
CA ALA A 83 8.08 -4.57 4.45
C ALA A 83 9.24 -5.20 5.23
N LEU A 84 8.97 -5.90 6.34
CA LEU A 84 9.98 -6.61 7.10
C LEU A 84 10.61 -7.75 6.29
N ILE A 85 9.80 -8.52 5.57
CA ILE A 85 10.31 -9.59 4.69
C ILE A 85 11.24 -9.00 3.63
N MET A 86 10.89 -7.86 3.04
CA MET A 86 11.74 -7.20 2.05
C MET A 86 13.02 -6.64 2.66
N ALA A 87 12.94 -6.05 3.87
CA ALA A 87 14.11 -5.50 4.56
C ALA A 87 15.17 -6.56 4.90
N PHE A 88 14.74 -7.79 5.15
CA PHE A 88 15.62 -8.92 5.46
C PHE A 88 15.74 -9.94 4.31
N ALA A 89 15.36 -9.56 3.09
CA ALA A 89 15.38 -10.45 1.95
C ALA A 89 16.82 -10.78 1.49
N PRO A 90 17.33 -12.01 1.70
CA PRO A 90 18.67 -12.40 1.27
C PRO A 90 18.71 -12.76 -0.21
N THR A 91 17.55 -12.98 -0.85
CA THR A 91 17.43 -13.47 -2.21
C THR A 91 16.28 -12.83 -2.96
N ILE A 92 16.40 -12.77 -4.29
CA ILE A 92 15.38 -12.22 -5.19
C ILE A 92 14.00 -12.85 -5.00
N PRO A 93 13.83 -14.19 -4.88
CA PRO A 93 12.51 -14.79 -4.65
C PRO A 93 11.83 -14.32 -3.35
N VAL A 94 12.58 -14.12 -2.27
CA VAL A 94 12.05 -13.62 -0.99
C VAL A 94 11.60 -12.16 -1.15
N LEU A 95 12.36 -11.36 -1.89
CA LEU A 95 11.97 -9.99 -2.22
C LEU A 95 10.67 -9.96 -3.02
N MET A 96 10.49 -10.85 -4.01
CA MET A 96 9.26 -10.98 -4.79
C MET A 96 8.06 -11.36 -3.93
N LEU A 97 8.23 -12.29 -2.98
CA LEU A 97 7.17 -12.66 -2.03
C LEU A 97 6.78 -11.47 -1.14
N GLY A 98 7.76 -10.75 -0.63
CA GLY A 98 7.50 -9.51 0.12
C GLY A 98 6.70 -8.50 -0.70
N ARG A 99 6.98 -8.36 -1.98
CA ARG A 99 6.26 -7.49 -2.91
C ARG A 99 4.80 -7.86 -3.11
N VAL A 100 4.49 -9.14 -3.23
CA VAL A 100 3.09 -9.61 -3.32
C VAL A 100 2.34 -9.28 -2.03
N ILE A 101 2.94 -9.51 -0.87
CA ILE A 101 2.32 -9.27 0.45
C ILE A 101 2.08 -7.77 0.67
N VAL A 102 3.08 -6.93 0.39
CA VAL A 102 2.92 -5.46 0.43
C VAL A 102 1.84 -5.01 -0.55
N GLY A 103 1.85 -5.52 -1.77
CA GLY A 103 0.84 -5.21 -2.77
C GLY A 103 -0.58 -5.53 -2.28
N LEU A 104 -0.80 -6.70 -1.68
CA LEU A 104 -2.09 -7.07 -1.09
C LEU A 104 -2.54 -6.05 -0.03
N GLY A 105 -1.67 -5.68 0.90
CA GLY A 105 -1.94 -4.69 1.93
C GLY A 105 -2.29 -3.32 1.34
N VAL A 106 -1.46 -2.84 0.42
CA VAL A 106 -1.64 -1.57 -0.30
C VAL A 106 -2.95 -1.55 -1.09
N GLY A 107 -3.27 -2.63 -1.83
CA GLY A 107 -4.51 -2.72 -2.59
C GLY A 107 -5.77 -2.69 -1.71
N MET A 108 -5.74 -3.37 -0.56
CA MET A 108 -6.81 -3.30 0.42
C MET A 108 -6.97 -1.89 0.98
N ALA A 109 -5.89 -1.25 1.42
CA ALA A 109 -5.90 0.08 1.98
C ALA A 109 -6.38 1.13 0.97
N ALA A 110 -5.89 1.07 -0.27
CA ALA A 110 -6.23 2.00 -1.33
C ALA A 110 -7.74 2.09 -1.60
N GLN A 111 -8.46 0.99 -1.44
CA GLN A 111 -9.90 0.96 -1.63
C GLN A 111 -10.67 1.33 -0.36
N ILE A 112 -10.25 0.82 0.80
CA ILE A 112 -11.03 0.96 2.03
C ILE A 112 -10.83 2.32 2.69
N VAL A 113 -9.64 2.91 2.64
CA VAL A 113 -9.36 4.19 3.28
C VAL A 113 -10.24 5.32 2.71
N PRO A 114 -10.33 5.54 1.39
CA PRO A 114 -11.24 6.54 0.83
C PRO A 114 -12.72 6.25 1.14
N LEU A 115 -13.12 4.97 1.11
CA LEU A 115 -14.48 4.55 1.44
C LEU A 115 -14.80 4.87 2.90
N TYR A 116 -13.95 4.48 3.83
CA TYR A 116 -14.10 4.79 5.26
C TYR A 116 -14.18 6.30 5.52
N LEU A 117 -13.30 7.07 4.87
CA LEU A 117 -13.31 8.53 4.97
C LEU A 117 -14.60 9.13 4.42
N SER A 118 -15.13 8.60 3.31
CA SER A 118 -16.38 9.06 2.72
C SER A 118 -17.60 8.79 3.61
N GLU A 119 -17.60 7.67 4.35
CA GLU A 119 -18.69 7.30 5.27
C GLU A 119 -18.64 8.09 6.58
N MET A 120 -17.44 8.38 7.08
CA MET A 120 -17.25 9.04 8.38
C MET A 120 -17.22 10.56 8.29
N ALA A 121 -16.91 11.12 7.13
CA ALA A 121 -16.84 12.56 6.95
C ALA A 121 -18.25 13.18 6.73
N PRO A 122 -18.58 14.30 7.40
CA PRO A 122 -19.76 15.07 7.09
C PRO A 122 -19.80 15.48 5.62
N ILE A 123 -21.01 15.56 5.06
CA ILE A 123 -21.24 15.82 3.64
C ILE A 123 -20.48 17.07 3.16
N GLU A 124 -20.42 18.11 3.99
CA GLU A 124 -19.83 19.40 3.68
C GLU A 124 -18.30 19.35 3.47
N ILE A 125 -17.61 18.40 4.10
CA ILE A 125 -16.13 18.31 4.06
C ILE A 125 -15.63 17.01 3.44
N ARG A 126 -16.52 16.08 3.07
CA ARG A 126 -16.18 14.77 2.52
C ARG A 126 -15.18 14.86 1.37
N GLY A 127 -15.47 15.72 0.39
CA GLY A 127 -14.58 15.94 -0.75
C GLY A 127 -13.21 16.49 -0.36
N LYS A 128 -13.16 17.39 0.64
CA LYS A 128 -11.89 17.96 1.12
C LYS A 128 -11.01 16.91 1.80
N VAL A 129 -11.61 16.02 2.60
CA VAL A 129 -10.88 14.95 3.30
C VAL A 129 -10.30 13.93 2.31
N ILE A 130 -11.08 13.53 1.29
CA ILE A 130 -10.62 12.63 0.24
C ILE A 130 -9.52 13.28 -0.61
N ALA A 131 -9.73 14.56 -1.01
CA ALA A 131 -8.72 15.29 -1.76
C ALA A 131 -7.41 15.44 -0.97
N PHE A 132 -7.49 15.68 0.35
CA PHE A 132 -6.34 15.75 1.23
C PHE A 132 -5.60 14.41 1.31
N ASN A 133 -6.31 13.29 1.42
CA ASN A 133 -5.70 11.96 1.38
C ASN A 133 -4.96 11.73 0.05
N ASN A 134 -5.57 12.06 -1.08
CA ASN A 134 -4.93 11.93 -2.39
C ASN A 134 -3.71 12.85 -2.54
N ALA A 135 -3.80 14.08 -2.02
CA ALA A 135 -2.67 15.00 -2.00
C ALA A 135 -1.49 14.43 -1.18
N MET A 136 -1.75 13.78 -0.04
CA MET A 136 -0.71 13.16 0.78
C MET A 136 -0.05 11.97 0.06
N ILE A 137 -0.81 11.20 -0.74
CA ILE A 137 -0.25 10.15 -1.59
C ILE A 137 0.73 10.72 -2.62
N CYS A 138 0.37 11.85 -3.23
CA CYS A 138 1.23 12.49 -4.24
C CYS A 138 2.46 13.19 -3.64
N PHE A 139 2.37 13.61 -2.39
CA PHE A 139 3.42 14.38 -1.72
C PHE A 139 4.49 13.49 -1.05
N ALA A 140 4.18 12.24 -0.79
CA ALA A 140 5.09 11.27 -0.18
C ALA A 140 6.04 10.65 -1.19
#